data_4755420b0ac14b90b54a82ecba58f5c4
#
_entry.id   4755420b0ac14b90b54a82ecba58f5c4
#
_cell.length_a   1.000
_cell.length_b   1.000
_cell.length_c   1.000
_cell.angle_alpha   90.00
_cell.angle_beta   90.00
_cell.angle_gamma   90.00
#
_symmetry.space_group_name_H-M   'P 1'
#
loop_
_entity.id
_entity.type
_entity.pdbx_description
1 polymer ?
#
loop_
_entity_poly.entity_id
_entity_poly.type
_entity_poly.pdbx_seq_one_letter_code
_entity_poly.pdbx_strand_id
1 'polypeptide(L)'
;MKRKQFIKTTGTFSAGLVMTPMISCKQEKKKLVQEALPERKNWAGNYTYTAKNLYEPKTVEEVQALIKKLDTQKALGSCHCFNNIADNPINQISTKNLAGLLSLDEEAMTVTVGAGSKYGDLAPELDEKGFALHNLASLPHISVAGACATATHGSGVKNGNLATMVTALEMVTGTGKIVNFNRENEPYIFDGVVVSLGALGIITKMTLKIQKTFDVRQDIFQELPIESLKENFDEILSGGYSVSLFTDWQNGTISQVWVKRRTDSEIKDLGDDFYGAKAAIKNLHPITRLSAENCTEQMGIPGPWYDRLPHFRMGFTPSSGEELQSEFFVPRENALEAILALEEKREQIFPQLMITEIRTIAADNLWMSPCYQTDCVAIHFTWKQNVEEVAALLPIIEATLEHFKARPHWGKIFKMEPSLLKSRYKLLPEFIGLMRKYDPEGKFQNDYLNLNIV
;
A
#
# COMPACT_ATOMS: atom_id res chain seq x y z
N MET A 1 47.95 25.49 -8.05
CA MET A 1 49.25 26.16 -7.71
C MET A 1 49.27 26.51 -6.22
N LYS A 2 50.40 26.08 -5.58
CA LYS A 2 51.02 26.51 -4.29
C LYS A 2 50.23 26.26 -3.01
N ARG A 3 50.54 25.29 -2.19
CA ARG A 3 51.70 24.94 -1.32
C ARG A 3 51.78 25.74 -0.01
N LYS A 4 51.59 24.97 1.08
CA LYS A 4 52.34 24.87 2.34
C LYS A 4 52.82 26.13 3.08
N GLN A 5 52.55 26.20 4.39
CA GLN A 5 53.63 26.45 5.34
C GLN A 5 53.39 25.76 6.71
N PHE A 6 54.42 25.07 7.14
CA PHE A 6 54.70 24.38 8.39
C PHE A 6 55.47 25.34 9.29
N ILE A 7 55.13 25.47 10.55
CA ILE A 7 56.06 26.06 11.53
C ILE A 7 56.20 25.09 12.71
N LYS A 8 57.41 24.58 12.85
CA LYS A 8 57.94 23.96 14.06
C LYS A 8 58.44 25.04 14.99
N THR A 9 58.21 24.88 16.29
CA THR A 9 59.08 25.51 17.29
C THR A 9 59.31 24.52 18.43
N THR A 10 60.57 24.25 18.61
CA THR A 10 61.21 23.47 19.68
C THR A 10 61.49 24.36 20.89
N GLY A 11 61.46 23.83 22.09
CA GLY A 11 62.26 24.38 23.18
C GLY A 11 61.70 24.28 24.58
N THR A 12 62.27 23.52 25.30
CA THR A 12 63.11 23.54 26.53
C THR A 12 62.41 22.99 27.79
N PHE A 13 63.06 21.98 28.33
CA PHE A 13 62.86 21.38 29.65
C PHE A 13 63.17 22.36 30.78
N SER A 14 62.33 22.39 31.80
CA SER A 14 62.71 22.80 33.16
C SER A 14 61.97 21.93 34.17
N ALA A 15 62.72 21.21 34.98
CA ALA A 15 62.25 20.40 36.08
C ALA A 15 61.80 21.30 37.24
N GLY A 16 60.55 21.09 37.72
CA GLY A 16 60.03 21.68 38.92
C GLY A 16 59.17 20.69 39.67
N LEU A 17 59.64 20.23 40.79
CA LEU A 17 58.87 19.45 41.78
C LEU A 17 57.68 20.28 42.27
N VAL A 18 56.46 19.82 42.13
CA VAL A 18 55.28 20.36 42.83
C VAL A 18 54.34 19.25 43.25
N MET A 19 54.01 19.30 44.51
CA MET A 19 53.09 18.42 45.25
C MET A 19 51.73 18.22 44.56
N THR A 20 51.28 16.98 44.50
CA THR A 20 49.95 16.57 44.10
C THR A 20 48.88 16.98 45.10
N PRO A 21 47.81 17.73 44.70
CA PRO A 21 46.54 17.67 45.42
C PRO A 21 45.71 16.54 44.83
N MET A 22 45.23 15.64 45.70
CA MET A 22 44.20 14.70 45.33
C MET A 22 42.93 15.45 44.90
N ILE A 23 42.66 15.52 43.57
CA ILE A 23 41.41 15.96 43.04
C ILE A 23 40.55 14.73 42.87
N SER A 24 39.52 14.63 43.71
CA SER A 24 38.42 13.67 43.59
C SER A 24 37.70 13.92 42.27
N CYS A 25 37.96 13.06 41.27
CA CYS A 25 37.14 13.04 40.05
C CYS A 25 35.71 12.57 40.39
N LYS A 26 34.82 13.52 40.62
CA LYS A 26 33.40 13.24 40.41
C LYS A 26 33.23 12.96 38.89
N GLN A 27 33.05 11.70 38.57
CA GLN A 27 32.52 11.32 37.24
C GLN A 27 31.13 11.93 37.10
N GLU A 28 31.04 13.08 36.43
CA GLU A 28 29.78 13.52 35.87
C GLU A 28 29.36 12.47 34.82
N LYS A 29 28.32 11.71 35.17
CA LYS A 29 27.59 10.91 34.20
C LYS A 29 27.08 11.90 33.13
N LYS A 30 27.80 12.03 31.97
CA LYS A 30 27.25 12.62 30.78
C LYS A 30 25.94 11.88 30.50
N LYS A 31 24.81 12.49 30.76
CA LYS A 31 23.55 12.07 30.18
C LYS A 31 23.78 12.13 28.68
N LEU A 32 23.84 10.96 28.06
CA LEU A 32 23.71 10.84 26.59
C LEU A 32 22.36 11.48 26.29
N VAL A 33 22.39 12.70 25.81
CA VAL A 33 21.23 13.33 25.16
C VAL A 33 21.04 12.49 23.90
N GLN A 34 20.09 11.61 23.94
CA GLN A 34 19.67 10.86 22.75
C GLN A 34 19.13 11.93 21.80
N GLU A 35 19.85 12.21 20.71
CA GLU A 35 19.38 13.12 19.70
C GLU A 35 18.00 12.63 19.24
N ALA A 36 17.00 13.50 19.26
CA ALA A 36 15.68 13.19 18.77
C ALA A 36 15.78 12.80 17.29
N LEU A 37 15.12 11.72 16.91
CA LEU A 37 15.03 11.36 15.50
C LEU A 37 14.48 12.55 14.71
N PRO A 38 14.98 12.80 13.47
CA PRO A 38 14.40 13.81 12.62
C PRO A 38 12.91 13.49 12.38
N GLU A 39 12.12 14.52 12.19
CA GLU A 39 10.69 14.37 11.87
C GLU A 39 10.53 13.43 10.66
N ARG A 40 9.74 12.37 10.84
CA ARG A 40 9.52 11.33 9.82
C ARG A 40 8.06 11.36 9.41
N LYS A 41 7.82 11.50 8.13
CA LYS A 41 6.47 11.52 7.55
C LYS A 41 6.21 10.27 6.72
N ASN A 42 4.93 9.98 6.53
CA ASN A 42 4.52 9.01 5.52
C ASN A 42 4.81 9.55 4.12
N TRP A 43 4.64 8.71 3.10
CA TRP A 43 4.92 9.05 1.70
C TRP A 43 4.19 10.34 1.24
N ALA A 44 2.94 10.54 1.63
CA ALA A 44 2.13 11.69 1.24
C ALA A 44 2.40 12.96 2.07
N GLY A 45 3.20 12.86 3.13
CA GLY A 45 3.52 14.00 4.00
C GLY A 45 2.39 14.45 4.92
N ASN A 46 1.21 13.81 4.86
CA ASN A 46 0.04 14.17 5.68
C ASN A 46 0.07 13.63 7.10
N TYR A 47 0.91 12.63 7.36
CA TYR A 47 1.04 12.00 8.69
C TYR A 47 2.49 12.01 9.16
N THR A 48 2.73 12.53 10.36
CA THR A 48 4.03 12.48 11.02
C THR A 48 4.04 11.33 12.02
N TYR A 49 4.99 10.41 11.87
CA TYR A 49 5.16 9.30 12.80
C TYR A 49 5.61 9.79 14.18
N THR A 50 4.98 9.25 15.21
CA THR A 50 5.20 9.63 16.60
C THR A 50 6.29 8.80 17.28
N ALA A 51 6.73 7.71 16.66
CA ALA A 51 7.70 6.77 17.22
C ALA A 51 9.02 7.44 17.59
N LYS A 52 9.42 7.29 18.86
CA LYS A 52 10.69 7.79 19.41
C LYS A 52 11.90 7.01 18.87
N ASN A 53 11.70 5.73 18.53
CA ASN A 53 12.74 4.85 18.04
C ASN A 53 12.33 4.19 16.72
N LEU A 54 13.27 4.14 15.78
CA LEU A 54 13.14 3.36 14.55
C LEU A 54 14.26 2.33 14.52
N TYR A 55 13.89 1.07 14.42
CA TYR A 55 14.81 -0.05 14.26
C TYR A 55 14.74 -0.57 12.82
N GLU A 56 15.89 -0.94 12.27
CA GLU A 56 16.03 -1.39 10.89
C GLU A 56 16.80 -2.72 10.82
N PRO A 57 16.21 -3.82 11.34
CA PRO A 57 16.88 -5.12 11.41
C PRO A 57 17.20 -5.61 10.00
N LYS A 58 18.30 -6.36 9.88
CA LYS A 58 18.78 -6.96 8.65
C LYS A 58 18.52 -8.46 8.60
N THR A 59 18.26 -9.08 9.75
CA THR A 59 18.00 -10.53 9.83
C THR A 59 16.76 -10.81 10.67
N VAL A 60 16.24 -12.02 10.56
CA VAL A 60 15.07 -12.48 11.34
C VAL A 60 15.43 -12.58 12.83
N GLU A 61 16.66 -12.96 13.15
CA GLU A 61 17.18 -13.06 14.53
C GLU A 61 17.22 -11.67 15.18
N GLU A 62 17.60 -10.63 14.44
CA GLU A 62 17.54 -9.24 14.92
C GLU A 62 16.09 -8.81 15.20
N VAL A 63 15.13 -9.19 14.35
CA VAL A 63 13.69 -8.95 14.60
C VAL A 63 13.26 -9.65 15.90
N GLN A 64 13.63 -10.94 16.08
CA GLN A 64 13.30 -11.69 17.29
C GLN A 64 13.88 -11.03 18.55
N ALA A 65 15.13 -10.60 18.48
CA ALA A 65 15.81 -9.93 19.60
C ALA A 65 15.10 -8.61 19.98
N LEU A 66 14.68 -7.83 18.98
CA LEU A 66 13.91 -6.61 19.19
C LEU A 66 12.56 -6.88 19.85
N ILE A 67 11.77 -7.82 19.33
CA ILE A 67 10.45 -8.16 19.89
C ILE A 67 10.55 -8.67 21.32
N LYS A 68 11.59 -9.45 21.65
CA LYS A 68 11.82 -9.90 23.04
C LYS A 68 12.21 -8.77 23.99
N LYS A 69 12.87 -7.73 23.47
CA LYS A 69 13.39 -6.60 24.24
C LYS A 69 12.36 -5.48 24.44
N LEU A 70 11.49 -5.27 23.44
CA LEU A 70 10.57 -4.13 23.40
C LEU A 70 9.20 -4.52 23.96
N ASP A 71 8.58 -3.61 24.71
CA ASP A 71 7.25 -3.82 25.29
C ASP A 71 6.13 -3.47 24.31
N THR A 72 6.39 -2.56 23.37
CA THR A 72 5.42 -2.16 22.34
C THR A 72 6.14 -1.69 21.09
N GLN A 73 5.62 -2.05 19.93
CA GLN A 73 6.16 -1.67 18.61
C GLN A 73 5.15 -1.86 17.48
N LYS A 74 5.43 -1.27 16.34
CA LYS A 74 4.68 -1.50 15.11
C LYS A 74 5.62 -1.80 13.94
N ALA A 75 5.21 -2.72 13.06
CA ALA A 75 5.91 -2.94 11.80
C ALA A 75 5.74 -1.73 10.87
N LEU A 76 6.82 -1.31 10.22
CA LEU A 76 6.83 -0.25 9.21
C LEU A 76 7.31 -0.80 7.87
N GLY A 77 6.46 -0.73 6.84
CA GLY A 77 6.80 -1.05 5.46
C GLY A 77 7.32 0.19 4.71
N SER A 78 6.77 0.44 3.53
CA SER A 78 7.16 1.52 2.62
C SER A 78 6.49 2.89 2.90
N CYS A 79 5.89 3.08 4.06
CA CYS A 79 5.28 4.35 4.52
C CYS A 79 4.12 4.88 3.65
N HIS A 80 3.39 4.03 2.92
CA HIS A 80 2.32 4.46 2.00
C HIS A 80 0.92 4.56 2.62
N CYS A 81 0.74 4.26 3.92
CA CYS A 81 -0.54 4.46 4.59
C CYS A 81 -0.77 5.94 4.91
N PHE A 82 -2.01 6.41 4.72
CA PHE A 82 -2.44 7.80 4.95
C PHE A 82 -2.94 8.04 6.38
N ASN A 83 -2.87 7.03 7.24
CA ASN A 83 -3.32 7.02 8.62
C ASN A 83 -2.27 6.42 9.56
N ASN A 84 -2.59 6.29 10.85
CA ASN A 84 -1.68 5.83 11.88
C ASN A 84 -1.61 4.30 12.06
N ILE A 85 -2.08 3.50 11.09
CA ILE A 85 -2.07 2.02 11.21
C ILE A 85 -0.67 1.44 11.46
N ALA A 86 0.38 2.05 10.89
CA ALA A 86 1.78 1.62 11.02
C ALA A 86 2.55 2.42 12.08
N ASP A 87 1.89 3.24 12.91
CA ASP A 87 2.55 4.03 13.94
C ASP A 87 2.45 3.41 15.34
N ASN A 88 3.45 3.70 16.15
CA ASN A 88 3.49 3.40 17.58
C ASN A 88 4.32 4.51 18.26
N PRO A 89 3.85 5.12 19.36
CA PRO A 89 4.50 6.29 19.92
C PRO A 89 5.91 6.04 20.49
N ILE A 90 6.31 4.77 20.63
CA ILE A 90 7.59 4.42 21.22
C ILE A 90 8.52 3.79 20.18
N ASN A 91 8.09 2.70 19.53
CA ASN A 91 8.97 1.92 18.66
C ASN A 91 8.32 1.56 17.31
N GLN A 92 9.07 1.76 16.25
CA GLN A 92 8.80 1.17 14.93
C GLN A 92 9.94 0.24 14.51
N ILE A 93 9.59 -0.87 13.86
CA ILE A 93 10.54 -1.82 13.28
C ILE A 93 10.30 -1.83 11.77
N SER A 94 11.22 -1.24 11.01
CA SER A 94 11.16 -1.21 9.55
C SER A 94 11.62 -2.53 8.96
N THR A 95 10.84 -3.06 8.01
CA THR A 95 11.19 -4.28 7.27
C THR A 95 12.06 -4.02 6.04
N LYS A 96 12.45 -2.78 5.75
CA LYS A 96 13.10 -2.39 4.49
C LYS A 96 14.37 -3.18 4.14
N ASN A 97 15.13 -3.63 5.16
CA ASN A 97 16.34 -4.42 4.95
C ASN A 97 16.07 -5.92 4.83
N LEU A 98 14.84 -6.38 5.09
CA LEU A 98 14.40 -7.76 4.87
C LEU A 98 13.79 -7.83 3.46
N ALA A 99 14.60 -7.65 2.44
CA ALA A 99 14.15 -7.50 1.05
C ALA A 99 14.94 -8.41 0.11
N GLY A 100 14.44 -8.55 -1.10
CA GLY A 100 15.02 -9.34 -2.19
C GLY A 100 14.25 -10.62 -2.49
N LEU A 101 14.52 -11.18 -3.66
CA LEU A 101 14.07 -12.51 -4.06
C LEU A 101 14.92 -13.54 -3.31
N LEU A 102 14.30 -14.38 -2.49
CA LEU A 102 14.99 -15.37 -1.64
C LEU A 102 15.06 -16.73 -2.32
N SER A 103 13.97 -17.17 -2.97
CA SER A 103 13.92 -18.39 -3.76
C SER A 103 12.82 -18.34 -4.82
N LEU A 104 13.04 -19.04 -5.91
CA LEU A 104 12.07 -19.26 -6.98
C LEU A 104 11.89 -20.77 -7.14
N ASP A 105 10.65 -21.24 -7.07
CA ASP A 105 10.26 -22.61 -7.32
C ASP A 105 9.40 -22.65 -8.58
N GLU A 106 10.02 -23.10 -9.67
CA GLU A 106 9.38 -23.14 -10.99
C GLU A 106 8.37 -24.28 -11.10
N GLU A 107 8.55 -25.38 -10.35
CA GLU A 107 7.61 -26.50 -10.36
C GLU A 107 6.34 -26.17 -9.58
N ALA A 108 6.50 -25.58 -8.38
CA ALA A 108 5.37 -25.11 -7.57
C ALA A 108 4.78 -23.78 -8.07
N MET A 109 5.41 -23.14 -9.04
CA MET A 109 5.03 -21.81 -9.54
C MET A 109 4.91 -20.79 -8.40
N THR A 110 5.96 -20.68 -7.58
CA THR A 110 5.99 -19.75 -6.45
C THR A 110 7.33 -19.02 -6.35
N VAL A 111 7.29 -17.83 -5.77
CA VAL A 111 8.47 -17.05 -5.40
C VAL A 111 8.40 -16.67 -3.93
N THR A 112 9.50 -16.88 -3.19
CA THR A 112 9.64 -16.39 -1.81
C THR A 112 10.47 -15.14 -1.80
N VAL A 113 9.95 -14.09 -1.15
CA VAL A 113 10.57 -12.78 -1.07
C VAL A 113 10.65 -12.29 0.37
N GLY A 114 11.62 -11.44 0.65
CA GLY A 114 11.67 -10.72 1.91
C GLY A 114 10.49 -9.75 2.05
N ALA A 115 9.95 -9.59 3.26
CA ALA A 115 8.75 -8.79 3.53
C ALA A 115 8.86 -7.31 3.11
N GLY A 116 10.07 -6.76 3.15
CA GLY A 116 10.37 -5.38 2.75
C GLY A 116 10.60 -5.17 1.27
N SER A 117 10.60 -6.23 0.43
CA SER A 117 10.72 -6.11 -1.02
C SER A 117 9.63 -5.22 -1.59
N LYS A 118 9.99 -4.32 -2.51
CA LYS A 118 9.00 -3.53 -3.24
C LYS A 118 8.58 -4.25 -4.50
N TYR A 119 7.32 -4.12 -4.89
CA TYR A 119 6.82 -4.72 -6.13
C TYR A 119 7.60 -4.24 -7.36
N GLY A 120 7.96 -2.95 -7.41
CA GLY A 120 8.69 -2.38 -8.54
C GLY A 120 10.14 -2.84 -8.66
N ASP A 121 10.76 -3.31 -7.58
CA ASP A 121 12.11 -3.91 -7.62
C ASP A 121 12.02 -5.41 -7.96
N LEU A 122 11.00 -6.10 -7.45
CA LEU A 122 10.78 -7.53 -7.64
C LEU A 122 10.29 -7.88 -9.05
N ALA A 123 9.38 -7.09 -9.61
CA ALA A 123 8.66 -7.45 -10.82
C ALA A 123 9.56 -7.54 -12.07
N PRO A 124 10.53 -6.62 -12.31
CA PRO A 124 11.49 -6.79 -13.40
C PRO A 124 12.35 -8.05 -13.25
N GLU A 125 12.80 -8.38 -12.03
CA GLU A 125 13.61 -9.58 -11.77
C GLU A 125 12.82 -10.87 -12.05
N LEU A 126 11.51 -10.88 -11.75
CA LEU A 126 10.63 -12.01 -12.09
C LEU A 126 10.44 -12.14 -13.61
N ASP A 127 10.25 -11.03 -14.29
CA ASP A 127 10.06 -11.00 -15.74
C ASP A 127 11.29 -11.53 -16.49
N GLU A 128 12.50 -11.10 -16.09
CA GLU A 128 13.76 -11.61 -16.62
C GLU A 128 13.91 -13.13 -16.47
N LYS A 129 13.29 -13.71 -15.42
CA LYS A 129 13.24 -15.16 -15.18
C LYS A 129 12.07 -15.87 -15.90
N GLY A 130 11.27 -15.14 -16.66
CA GLY A 130 10.13 -15.67 -17.41
C GLY A 130 8.84 -15.82 -16.60
N PHE A 131 8.70 -15.09 -15.47
CA PHE A 131 7.54 -15.17 -14.59
C PHE A 131 6.88 -13.81 -14.32
N ALA A 132 5.64 -13.88 -13.85
CA ALA A 132 4.82 -12.70 -13.55
C ALA A 132 3.97 -12.92 -12.29
N LEU A 133 3.61 -11.82 -11.63
CA LEU A 133 2.50 -11.78 -10.70
C LEU A 133 1.19 -11.60 -11.47
N HIS A 134 0.05 -11.92 -10.83
CA HIS A 134 -1.26 -11.77 -11.49
C HIS A 134 -1.65 -10.31 -11.68
N ASN A 135 -1.26 -9.43 -10.77
CA ASN A 135 -1.64 -8.02 -10.79
C ASN A 135 -0.65 -7.16 -10.01
N LEU A 136 -0.74 -5.85 -10.19
CA LEU A 136 0.03 -4.84 -9.45
C LEU A 136 -0.89 -3.67 -9.09
N ALA A 137 -0.54 -2.95 -8.01
CA ALA A 137 -1.17 -1.69 -7.67
C ALA A 137 -0.76 -0.57 -8.64
N SER A 138 -1.48 0.54 -8.61
CA SER A 138 -1.19 1.73 -9.43
C SER A 138 0.23 2.27 -9.23
N LEU A 139 0.78 2.11 -7.99
CA LEU A 139 2.13 2.50 -7.59
C LEU A 139 2.98 1.26 -7.27
N PRO A 140 4.10 1.02 -7.97
CA PRO A 140 4.97 -0.13 -7.73
C PRO A 140 5.90 0.02 -6.53
N HIS A 141 5.95 1.20 -5.90
CA HIS A 141 6.85 1.55 -4.79
C HIS A 141 6.52 0.88 -3.44
N ILE A 142 5.35 0.24 -3.33
CA ILE A 142 4.85 -0.35 -2.09
C ILE A 142 5.54 -1.67 -1.77
N SER A 143 5.76 -1.93 -0.47
CA SER A 143 6.34 -3.19 -0.01
C SER A 143 5.32 -4.34 -0.06
N VAL A 144 5.80 -5.55 -0.37
CA VAL A 144 4.95 -6.75 -0.52
C VAL A 144 4.15 -7.03 0.75
N ALA A 145 4.80 -7.14 1.91
CA ALA A 145 4.08 -7.44 3.14
C ALA A 145 3.15 -6.30 3.58
N GLY A 146 3.57 -5.03 3.37
CA GLY A 146 2.73 -3.89 3.70
C GLY A 146 1.45 -3.83 2.87
N ALA A 147 1.56 -4.07 1.57
CA ALA A 147 0.41 -4.10 0.66
C ALA A 147 -0.54 -5.27 0.98
N CYS A 148 0.01 -6.47 1.20
CA CYS A 148 -0.80 -7.64 1.58
C CYS A 148 -1.49 -7.43 2.93
N ALA A 149 -0.82 -6.86 3.92
CA ALA A 149 -1.38 -6.61 5.24
C ALA A 149 -2.59 -5.67 5.25
N THR A 150 -2.79 -4.86 4.21
CA THR A 150 -3.90 -3.90 4.08
C THR A 150 -4.83 -4.21 2.91
N ALA A 151 -4.71 -5.40 2.29
CA ALA A 151 -5.50 -5.83 1.13
C ALA A 151 -5.42 -4.87 -0.07
N THR A 152 -4.25 -4.27 -0.31
CA THR A 152 -4.00 -3.42 -1.48
C THR A 152 -4.22 -4.20 -2.77
N HIS A 153 -4.71 -3.55 -3.82
CA HIS A 153 -5.17 -4.20 -5.04
C HIS A 153 -4.78 -3.44 -6.31
N GLY A 154 -4.90 -4.09 -7.45
CA GLY A 154 -4.93 -3.50 -8.78
C GLY A 154 -6.36 -3.36 -9.29
N SER A 155 -6.61 -3.73 -10.55
CA SER A 155 -7.96 -3.80 -11.12
C SER A 155 -8.16 -5.08 -11.92
N GLY A 156 -9.43 -5.45 -12.09
CA GLY A 156 -9.89 -6.53 -12.96
C GLY A 156 -10.95 -7.41 -12.29
N VAL A 157 -12.01 -7.72 -13.05
CA VAL A 157 -13.16 -8.52 -12.56
C VAL A 157 -12.78 -9.94 -12.12
N LYS A 158 -11.61 -10.45 -12.55
CA LYS A 158 -11.09 -11.77 -12.17
C LYS A 158 -9.84 -11.67 -11.29
N ASN A 159 -9.40 -10.47 -10.98
CA ASN A 159 -8.20 -10.23 -10.19
C ASN A 159 -8.58 -9.90 -8.74
N GLY A 160 -8.17 -10.73 -7.80
CA GLY A 160 -8.24 -10.44 -6.37
C GLY A 160 -7.24 -9.36 -5.95
N ASN A 161 -7.30 -8.94 -4.69
CA ASN A 161 -6.26 -8.08 -4.12
C ASN A 161 -4.90 -8.80 -4.08
N LEU A 162 -3.80 -8.07 -3.84
CA LEU A 162 -2.44 -8.62 -3.92
C LEU A 162 -2.19 -9.75 -2.89
N ALA A 163 -2.89 -9.74 -1.76
CA ALA A 163 -2.77 -10.75 -0.71
C ALA A 163 -3.35 -12.12 -1.13
N THR A 164 -4.20 -12.19 -2.15
CA THR A 164 -4.78 -13.45 -2.64
C THR A 164 -3.74 -14.41 -3.20
N MET A 165 -2.61 -13.89 -3.69
CA MET A 165 -1.51 -14.69 -4.24
C MET A 165 -0.53 -15.20 -3.19
N VAL A 166 -0.66 -14.81 -1.92
CA VAL A 166 0.19 -15.34 -0.85
C VAL A 166 -0.18 -16.79 -0.59
N THR A 167 0.81 -17.69 -0.67
CA THR A 167 0.66 -19.14 -0.40
C THR A 167 1.31 -19.55 0.91
N ALA A 168 2.34 -18.83 1.36
CA ALA A 168 2.96 -19.02 2.65
C ALA A 168 3.54 -17.71 3.19
N LEU A 169 3.73 -17.61 4.50
CA LEU A 169 4.43 -16.50 5.14
C LEU A 169 5.16 -16.94 6.41
N GLU A 170 6.25 -16.25 6.73
CA GLU A 170 6.98 -16.36 7.98
C GLU A 170 6.74 -15.09 8.79
N MET A 171 6.43 -15.26 10.09
CA MET A 171 6.12 -14.15 10.99
C MET A 171 6.81 -14.35 12.34
N VAL A 172 7.36 -13.28 12.90
CA VAL A 172 7.81 -13.24 14.30
C VAL A 172 6.68 -12.68 15.15
N THR A 173 6.16 -13.51 16.05
CA THR A 173 5.02 -13.21 16.93
C THR A 173 5.40 -12.29 18.10
N GLY A 174 4.44 -11.77 18.88
CA GLY A 174 4.67 -10.94 20.06
C GLY A 174 5.52 -11.61 21.15
N THR A 175 5.60 -12.94 21.17
CA THR A 175 6.50 -13.70 22.05
C THR A 175 7.92 -13.85 21.51
N GLY A 176 8.22 -13.34 20.31
CA GLY A 176 9.49 -13.51 19.63
C GLY A 176 9.70 -14.88 19.01
N LYS A 177 8.65 -15.70 18.87
CA LYS A 177 8.70 -16.98 18.16
C LYS A 177 8.50 -16.78 16.67
N ILE A 178 9.27 -17.53 15.86
CA ILE A 178 9.01 -17.64 14.42
C ILE A 178 7.88 -18.63 14.20
N VAL A 179 6.89 -18.25 13.42
CA VAL A 179 5.79 -19.12 13.00
C VAL A 179 5.70 -19.05 11.46
N ASN A 180 5.61 -20.22 10.85
CA ASN A 180 5.40 -20.36 9.42
C ASN A 180 3.95 -20.77 9.17
N PHE A 181 3.29 -20.08 8.27
CA PHE A 181 1.94 -20.37 7.82
C PHE A 181 1.97 -20.78 6.36
N ASN A 182 1.18 -21.78 6.03
CA ASN A 182 1.02 -22.27 4.67
C ASN A 182 -0.46 -22.50 4.38
N ARG A 183 -0.93 -22.02 3.23
CA ARG A 183 -2.33 -22.12 2.80
C ARG A 183 -2.83 -23.55 2.69
N GLU A 184 -1.96 -24.48 2.27
CA GLU A 184 -2.33 -25.89 2.07
C GLU A 184 -2.55 -26.63 3.40
N ASN A 185 -1.76 -26.30 4.42
CA ASN A 185 -1.79 -27.02 5.69
C ASN A 185 -2.90 -26.51 6.63
N GLU A 186 -3.11 -25.20 6.70
CA GLU A 186 -4.05 -24.57 7.62
C GLU A 186 -4.82 -23.45 6.91
N PRO A 187 -5.63 -23.76 5.86
CA PRO A 187 -6.24 -22.76 4.98
C PRO A 187 -7.10 -21.76 5.76
N TYR A 188 -7.87 -22.20 6.74
CA TYR A 188 -8.74 -21.31 7.52
C TYR A 188 -7.93 -20.29 8.33
N ILE A 189 -6.93 -20.72 9.09
CA ILE A 189 -6.06 -19.83 9.87
C ILE A 189 -5.23 -18.94 8.93
N PHE A 190 -4.76 -19.51 7.81
CA PHE A 190 -4.00 -18.79 6.81
C PHE A 190 -4.77 -17.57 6.26
N ASP A 191 -6.05 -17.75 5.94
CA ASP A 191 -6.91 -16.67 5.45
C ASP A 191 -7.11 -15.54 6.51
N GLY A 192 -6.93 -15.85 7.79
CA GLY A 192 -6.94 -14.87 8.88
C GLY A 192 -5.62 -14.14 9.09
N VAL A 193 -4.47 -14.70 8.68
CA VAL A 193 -3.16 -14.09 8.99
C VAL A 193 -2.59 -13.24 7.86
N VAL A 194 -3.05 -13.39 6.62
CA VAL A 194 -2.46 -12.70 5.46
C VAL A 194 -2.76 -11.21 5.49
N VAL A 195 -4.05 -10.81 5.63
CA VAL A 195 -4.45 -9.40 5.83
C VAL A 195 -4.37 -9.08 7.32
N SER A 196 -3.15 -9.01 7.84
CA SER A 196 -2.86 -8.97 9.29
C SER A 196 -3.01 -7.61 9.94
N LEU A 197 -3.13 -6.51 9.18
CA LEU A 197 -3.13 -5.13 9.69
C LEU A 197 -1.91 -4.80 10.58
N GLY A 198 -0.85 -5.62 10.50
CA GLY A 198 0.30 -5.57 11.39
C GLY A 198 -0.05 -5.82 12.87
N ALA A 199 -1.11 -6.59 13.15
CA ALA A 199 -1.65 -6.84 14.48
C ALA A 199 -1.17 -8.15 15.12
N LEU A 200 -0.61 -9.07 14.32
CA LEU A 200 -0.31 -10.44 14.73
C LEU A 200 1.18 -10.67 14.99
N GLY A 201 2.03 -9.82 14.41
CA GLY A 201 3.48 -10.00 14.42
C GLY A 201 4.16 -9.21 13.29
N ILE A 202 5.46 -9.42 13.15
CA ILE A 202 6.25 -8.86 12.05
C ILE A 202 6.48 -9.95 11.01
N ILE A 203 5.90 -9.77 9.83
CA ILE A 203 6.13 -10.65 8.67
C ILE A 203 7.55 -10.40 8.18
N THR A 204 8.31 -11.48 7.98
CA THR A 204 9.71 -11.44 7.55
C THR A 204 9.91 -11.96 6.14
N LYS A 205 9.05 -12.92 5.70
CA LYS A 205 9.05 -13.47 4.34
C LYS A 205 7.63 -13.72 3.88
N MET A 206 7.43 -13.67 2.57
CA MET A 206 6.19 -14.10 1.91
C MET A 206 6.49 -14.94 0.69
N THR A 207 5.73 -16.01 0.50
CA THR A 207 5.73 -16.82 -0.72
C THR A 207 4.50 -16.47 -1.54
N LEU A 208 4.72 -16.05 -2.78
CA LEU A 208 3.68 -15.60 -3.71
C LEU A 208 3.53 -16.61 -4.84
N LYS A 209 2.31 -16.91 -5.26
CA LYS A 209 2.02 -17.61 -6.50
C LYS A 209 2.42 -16.74 -7.68
N ILE A 210 3.08 -17.36 -8.66
CA ILE A 210 3.48 -16.74 -9.92
C ILE A 210 2.85 -17.46 -11.10
N GLN A 211 2.96 -16.87 -12.28
CA GLN A 211 2.57 -17.44 -13.57
C GLN A 211 3.67 -17.17 -14.59
N LYS A 212 3.59 -17.76 -15.79
CA LYS A 212 4.49 -17.40 -16.89
C LYS A 212 4.31 -15.91 -17.22
N THR A 213 5.42 -15.29 -17.61
CA THR A 213 5.41 -13.87 -18.01
C THR A 213 4.47 -13.63 -19.19
N PHE A 214 3.98 -12.41 -19.29
CA PHE A 214 3.07 -11.99 -20.36
C PHE A 214 3.23 -10.51 -20.64
N ASP A 215 2.92 -10.12 -21.87
CA ASP A 215 2.83 -8.73 -22.25
C ASP A 215 1.42 -8.18 -22.12
N VAL A 216 1.35 -6.89 -21.85
CA VAL A 216 0.11 -6.11 -21.74
C VAL A 216 0.18 -4.92 -22.66
N ARG A 217 -0.94 -4.58 -23.31
CA ARG A 217 -1.15 -3.31 -23.98
C ARG A 217 -2.19 -2.49 -23.23
N GLN A 218 -2.05 -1.17 -23.27
CA GLN A 218 -2.94 -0.24 -22.60
C GLN A 218 -3.54 0.74 -23.61
N ASP A 219 -4.86 0.75 -23.70
CA ASP A 219 -5.63 1.67 -24.53
C ASP A 219 -6.42 2.63 -23.64
N ILE A 220 -6.46 3.90 -23.99
CA ILE A 220 -7.15 4.95 -23.24
C ILE A 220 -8.28 5.50 -24.09
N PHE A 221 -9.45 5.64 -23.47
CA PHE A 221 -10.60 6.31 -24.05
C PHE A 221 -11.02 7.49 -23.18
N GLN A 222 -11.58 8.54 -23.78
CA GLN A 222 -11.94 9.77 -23.10
C GLN A 222 -13.44 10.04 -23.20
N GLU A 223 -13.97 10.68 -22.17
CA GLU A 223 -15.33 11.21 -22.13
C GLU A 223 -16.41 10.15 -22.34
N LEU A 224 -16.32 9.03 -21.59
CA LEU A 224 -17.39 8.03 -21.59
C LEU A 224 -18.66 8.64 -20.99
N PRO A 225 -19.78 8.71 -21.76
CA PRO A 225 -21.03 9.24 -21.22
C PRO A 225 -21.52 8.41 -20.02
N ILE A 226 -22.03 9.07 -18.99
CA ILE A 226 -22.56 8.40 -17.81
C ILE A 226 -23.75 7.51 -18.15
N GLU A 227 -24.55 7.87 -19.16
CA GLU A 227 -25.66 7.05 -19.64
C GLU A 227 -25.15 5.75 -20.27
N SER A 228 -24.07 5.79 -21.05
CA SER A 228 -23.44 4.56 -21.59
C SER A 228 -22.90 3.68 -20.47
N LEU A 229 -22.36 4.27 -19.39
CA LEU A 229 -21.96 3.51 -18.20
C LEU A 229 -23.16 2.83 -17.54
N LYS A 230 -24.31 3.51 -17.43
CA LYS A 230 -25.56 2.92 -16.88
C LYS A 230 -26.02 1.72 -17.67
N GLU A 231 -25.96 1.79 -18.99
CA GLU A 231 -26.44 0.76 -19.88
C GLU A 231 -25.49 -0.44 -20.01
N ASN A 232 -24.17 -0.23 -19.86
CA ASN A 232 -23.14 -1.21 -20.18
C ASN A 232 -22.11 -1.38 -19.06
N PHE A 233 -22.51 -1.26 -17.80
CA PHE A 233 -21.61 -1.20 -16.65
C PHE A 233 -20.66 -2.40 -16.57
N ASP A 234 -21.21 -3.60 -16.64
CA ASP A 234 -20.44 -4.83 -16.54
C ASP A 234 -19.56 -5.09 -17.75
N GLU A 235 -20.06 -4.80 -18.95
CA GLU A 235 -19.30 -4.93 -20.20
C GLU A 235 -18.11 -4.00 -20.23
N ILE A 236 -18.29 -2.73 -19.81
CA ILE A 236 -17.22 -1.74 -19.72
C ILE A 236 -16.15 -2.21 -18.74
N LEU A 237 -16.53 -2.58 -17.51
CA LEU A 237 -15.58 -2.98 -16.46
C LEU A 237 -14.91 -4.33 -16.75
N SER A 238 -15.50 -5.19 -17.55
CA SER A 238 -14.94 -6.48 -18.01
C SER A 238 -14.28 -6.43 -19.38
N GLY A 239 -14.19 -5.25 -20.00
CA GLY A 239 -13.62 -5.04 -21.34
C GLY A 239 -12.12 -5.29 -21.47
N GLY A 240 -11.43 -5.61 -20.38
CA GLY A 240 -10.00 -5.90 -20.35
C GLY A 240 -9.58 -6.81 -19.21
N TYR A 241 -8.29 -7.15 -19.16
CA TYR A 241 -7.66 -7.84 -18.03
C TYR A 241 -7.70 -6.96 -16.76
N SER A 242 -7.55 -5.66 -16.96
CA SER A 242 -7.63 -4.63 -15.91
C SER A 242 -8.24 -3.37 -16.52
N VAL A 243 -9.31 -2.86 -15.92
CA VAL A 243 -9.97 -1.63 -16.36
C VAL A 243 -10.03 -0.66 -15.18
N SER A 244 -9.68 0.61 -15.44
CA SER A 244 -9.83 1.71 -14.49
C SER A 244 -10.63 2.82 -15.15
N LEU A 245 -11.64 3.34 -14.44
CA LEU A 245 -12.39 4.53 -14.83
C LEU A 245 -11.90 5.71 -14.00
N PHE A 246 -11.60 6.82 -14.65
CA PHE A 246 -11.18 8.06 -13.97
C PHE A 246 -12.22 9.15 -14.20
N THR A 247 -12.65 9.81 -13.13
CA THR A 247 -13.62 10.90 -13.21
C THR A 247 -13.28 12.02 -12.23
N ASP A 248 -13.48 13.25 -12.67
CA ASP A 248 -13.52 14.44 -11.81
C ASP A 248 -14.96 14.83 -11.43
N TRP A 249 -15.94 13.99 -11.77
CA TRP A 249 -17.37 14.18 -11.55
C TRP A 249 -17.96 15.38 -12.31
N GLN A 250 -17.33 15.80 -13.41
CA GLN A 250 -17.78 16.93 -14.20
C GLN A 250 -18.42 16.47 -15.54
N ASN A 251 -19.20 17.32 -16.15
CA ASN A 251 -19.77 17.18 -17.51
C ASN A 251 -20.64 15.93 -17.74
N GLY A 252 -21.05 15.20 -16.70
CA GLY A 252 -21.84 13.97 -16.85
C GLY A 252 -21.09 12.86 -17.59
N THR A 253 -19.75 12.83 -17.47
CA THR A 253 -18.89 11.84 -18.11
C THR A 253 -17.89 11.23 -17.14
N ILE A 254 -17.43 10.02 -17.44
CA ILE A 254 -16.19 9.46 -16.94
C ILE A 254 -15.08 10.03 -17.83
N SER A 255 -14.16 10.78 -17.24
CA SER A 255 -13.15 11.55 -17.97
C SER A 255 -12.23 10.66 -18.81
N GLN A 256 -11.83 9.49 -18.28
CA GLN A 256 -10.99 8.52 -18.98
C GLN A 256 -11.34 7.08 -18.59
N VAL A 257 -11.23 6.17 -19.57
CA VAL A 257 -11.30 4.72 -19.39
C VAL A 257 -9.97 4.13 -19.81
N TRP A 258 -9.26 3.50 -18.89
CA TRP A 258 -7.98 2.83 -19.14
C TRP A 258 -8.21 1.33 -19.23
N VAL A 259 -8.05 0.77 -20.44
CA VAL A 259 -8.28 -0.65 -20.71
C VAL A 259 -6.95 -1.34 -20.97
N LYS A 260 -6.56 -2.23 -20.03
CA LYS A 260 -5.33 -3.02 -20.13
C LYS A 260 -5.68 -4.45 -20.53
N ARG A 261 -5.05 -4.95 -21.60
CA ARG A 261 -5.32 -6.26 -22.18
C ARG A 261 -4.04 -7.06 -22.35
N ARG A 262 -4.07 -8.34 -21.99
CA ARG A 262 -2.96 -9.25 -22.22
C ARG A 262 -2.85 -9.56 -23.70
N THR A 263 -1.62 -9.71 -24.21
CA THR A 263 -1.36 -10.01 -25.63
C THR A 263 -1.40 -11.49 -25.95
N ASP A 264 -1.36 -12.36 -24.94
CA ASP A 264 -1.46 -13.82 -25.05
C ASP A 264 -2.92 -14.35 -25.00
N SER A 265 -3.90 -13.45 -24.95
CA SER A 265 -5.34 -13.75 -25.06
C SER A 265 -5.90 -13.20 -26.36
N GLU A 266 -7.10 -13.65 -26.75
CA GLU A 266 -7.79 -13.07 -27.90
C GLU A 266 -8.01 -11.58 -27.69
N ILE A 267 -7.35 -10.75 -28.50
CA ILE A 267 -7.45 -9.28 -28.44
C ILE A 267 -8.57 -8.85 -29.38
N LYS A 268 -9.73 -8.53 -28.81
CA LYS A 268 -10.78 -7.83 -29.56
C LYS A 268 -10.30 -6.41 -29.86
N ASP A 269 -10.36 -6.00 -31.12
CA ASP A 269 -10.12 -4.60 -31.47
C ASP A 269 -11.23 -3.74 -30.84
N LEU A 270 -10.84 -2.73 -30.05
CA LEU A 270 -11.79 -1.81 -29.42
C LEU A 270 -12.18 -0.65 -30.34
N GLY A 271 -11.47 -0.47 -31.45
CA GLY A 271 -11.70 0.64 -32.39
C GLY A 271 -11.41 2.02 -31.76
N ASP A 272 -11.96 3.05 -32.43
CA ASP A 272 -11.81 4.44 -31.99
C ASP A 272 -12.94 4.90 -31.07
N ASP A 273 -13.92 4.04 -30.80
CA ASP A 273 -15.10 4.29 -29.97
C ASP A 273 -15.31 3.13 -28.99
N PHE A 274 -15.29 3.44 -27.70
CA PHE A 274 -15.56 2.48 -26.65
C PHE A 274 -16.79 2.93 -25.86
N TYR A 275 -17.97 2.42 -26.25
CA TYR A 275 -19.26 2.80 -25.65
C TYR A 275 -19.52 4.32 -25.68
N GLY A 276 -19.12 4.99 -26.76
CA GLY A 276 -19.24 6.44 -26.92
C GLY A 276 -18.04 7.25 -26.45
N ALA A 277 -17.13 6.66 -25.66
CA ALA A 277 -15.84 7.27 -25.35
C ALA A 277 -14.88 7.19 -26.53
N LYS A 278 -14.11 8.25 -26.78
CA LYS A 278 -13.21 8.37 -27.93
C LYS A 278 -11.78 7.94 -27.57
N ALA A 279 -11.15 7.18 -28.45
CA ALA A 279 -9.76 6.76 -28.27
C ALA A 279 -8.85 7.98 -28.13
N ALA A 280 -7.93 7.92 -27.17
CA ALA A 280 -6.90 8.93 -26.99
C ALA A 280 -5.91 8.91 -28.15
N ILE A 281 -5.43 10.08 -28.56
CA ILE A 281 -4.46 10.24 -29.65
C ILE A 281 -3.04 10.52 -29.15
N LYS A 282 -2.84 10.53 -27.84
CA LYS A 282 -1.56 10.75 -27.14
C LYS A 282 -1.63 10.14 -25.74
N ASN A 283 -0.49 9.94 -25.11
CA ASN A 283 -0.43 9.53 -23.70
C ASN A 283 -1.07 10.57 -22.78
N LEU A 284 -1.86 10.12 -21.81
CA LEU A 284 -2.62 10.95 -20.87
C LEU A 284 -2.23 10.62 -19.43
N HIS A 285 -2.30 11.63 -18.58
CA HIS A 285 -2.27 11.45 -17.12
C HIS A 285 -3.72 11.33 -16.62
N PRO A 286 -4.03 10.51 -15.58
CA PRO A 286 -5.38 10.46 -15.02
C PRO A 286 -5.92 11.83 -14.59
N ILE A 287 -5.06 12.65 -14.00
CA ILE A 287 -5.36 14.07 -13.73
C ILE A 287 -5.00 14.86 -14.97
N THR A 288 -6.00 15.28 -15.73
CA THR A 288 -5.86 15.83 -17.10
C THR A 288 -4.91 17.02 -17.26
N ARG A 289 -4.70 17.80 -16.17
CA ARG A 289 -3.78 18.95 -16.16
C ARG A 289 -2.30 18.58 -15.99
N LEU A 290 -1.98 17.34 -15.64
CA LEU A 290 -0.61 16.89 -15.40
C LEU A 290 0.00 16.22 -16.65
N SER A 291 1.34 16.25 -16.75
CA SER A 291 2.08 15.56 -17.79
C SER A 291 2.00 14.05 -17.64
N ALA A 292 1.82 13.34 -18.76
CA ALA A 292 1.83 11.88 -18.81
C ALA A 292 3.25 11.27 -18.83
N GLU A 293 4.32 12.07 -18.73
CA GLU A 293 5.73 11.64 -18.84
C GLU A 293 6.06 10.46 -17.93
N ASN A 294 5.46 10.44 -16.74
CA ASN A 294 5.72 9.42 -15.73
C ASN A 294 4.66 8.31 -15.69
N CYS A 295 3.67 8.35 -16.57
CA CYS A 295 2.72 7.27 -16.76
C CYS A 295 3.38 6.11 -17.52
N THR A 296 2.90 4.90 -17.28
CA THR A 296 3.25 3.73 -18.09
C THR A 296 2.75 3.90 -19.53
N GLU A 297 3.43 3.25 -20.48
CA GLU A 297 3.18 3.44 -21.92
C GLU A 297 1.74 3.06 -22.29
N GLN A 298 1.14 3.85 -23.19
CA GLN A 298 -0.25 3.77 -23.64
C GLN A 298 -0.31 3.51 -25.15
N MET A 299 -1.36 3.95 -25.80
CA MET A 299 -1.58 3.87 -27.27
C MET A 299 -1.56 2.43 -27.82
N GLY A 300 -1.95 1.46 -26.98
CA GLY A 300 -1.97 0.06 -27.37
C GLY A 300 -0.60 -0.57 -27.63
N ILE A 301 0.49 0.07 -27.22
CA ILE A 301 1.85 -0.46 -27.42
C ILE A 301 2.10 -1.58 -26.41
N PRO A 302 2.33 -2.83 -26.86
CA PRO A 302 2.64 -3.95 -25.98
C PRO A 302 3.94 -3.71 -25.19
N GLY A 303 4.00 -4.28 -24.00
CA GLY A 303 5.19 -4.31 -23.17
C GLY A 303 5.00 -5.19 -21.95
N PRO A 304 6.07 -5.41 -21.15
CA PRO A 304 6.04 -6.36 -20.06
C PRO A 304 4.99 -5.97 -19.01
N TRP A 305 4.38 -6.97 -18.41
CA TRP A 305 3.31 -6.84 -17.43
C TRP A 305 3.60 -5.81 -16.33
N TYR A 306 4.84 -5.79 -15.82
CA TYR A 306 5.25 -4.90 -14.73
C TYR A 306 5.36 -3.43 -15.14
N ASP A 307 5.55 -3.15 -16.44
CA ASP A 307 5.61 -1.78 -17.00
C ASP A 307 4.29 -1.36 -17.66
N ARG A 308 3.23 -2.15 -17.52
CA ARG A 308 1.90 -1.83 -18.08
C ARG A 308 0.78 -1.93 -17.06
N LEU A 309 0.83 -2.88 -16.11
CA LEU A 309 -0.21 -3.00 -15.08
C LEU A 309 -0.26 -1.82 -14.11
N PRO A 310 0.86 -1.28 -13.60
CA PRO A 310 0.84 -0.02 -12.85
C PRO A 310 0.42 1.15 -13.73
N HIS A 311 -0.03 2.25 -13.13
CA HIS A 311 -0.27 3.50 -13.85
C HIS A 311 0.99 4.33 -13.99
N PHE A 312 1.91 4.18 -13.05
CA PHE A 312 3.11 5.01 -12.94
C PHE A 312 4.38 4.17 -12.90
N ARG A 313 5.45 4.73 -13.48
CA ARG A 313 6.76 4.11 -13.55
C ARG A 313 7.46 4.14 -12.19
N MET A 314 8.35 3.16 -11.92
CA MET A 314 9.09 3.08 -10.66
C MET A 314 10.01 4.28 -10.41
N GLY A 315 10.59 4.87 -11.45
CA GLY A 315 11.49 6.02 -11.34
C GLY A 315 10.85 7.35 -10.98
N PHE A 316 9.54 7.36 -10.71
CA PHE A 316 8.78 8.58 -10.45
C PHE A 316 7.80 8.43 -9.30
N THR A 317 7.66 9.49 -8.50
CA THR A 317 6.66 9.59 -7.45
C THR A 317 5.51 10.47 -7.93
N PRO A 318 4.30 9.95 -8.18
CA PRO A 318 3.13 10.74 -8.60
C PRO A 318 2.81 11.82 -7.57
N SER A 319 2.21 12.92 -8.04
CA SER A 319 1.76 14.07 -7.23
C SER A 319 2.78 14.58 -6.21
N SER A 320 4.02 14.14 -6.30
CA SER A 320 5.10 14.53 -5.37
C SER A 320 4.79 14.24 -3.89
N GLY A 321 3.84 13.35 -3.60
CA GLY A 321 3.37 13.07 -2.26
C GLY A 321 2.54 14.19 -1.63
N GLU A 322 2.04 15.15 -2.41
CA GLU A 322 1.19 16.25 -1.91
C GLU A 322 -0.29 15.96 -2.15
N GLU A 323 -0.76 14.83 -1.61
CA GLU A 323 -2.15 14.39 -1.76
C GLU A 323 -2.67 13.72 -0.49
N LEU A 324 -4.00 13.59 -0.40
CA LEU A 324 -4.66 12.71 0.55
C LEU A 324 -5.42 11.65 -0.24
N GLN A 325 -5.64 10.48 0.36
CA GLN A 325 -6.39 9.41 -0.29
C GLN A 325 -7.43 8.79 0.64
N SER A 326 -8.62 8.56 0.10
CA SER A 326 -9.65 7.69 0.66
C SER A 326 -10.13 6.69 -0.39
N GLU A 327 -10.64 5.55 0.03
CA GLU A 327 -11.14 4.52 -0.89
C GLU A 327 -12.16 3.65 -0.20
N PHE A 328 -13.25 3.34 -0.90
CA PHE A 328 -14.36 2.57 -0.39
C PHE A 328 -14.70 1.44 -1.35
N PHE A 329 -14.83 0.23 -0.81
CA PHE A 329 -15.21 -0.97 -1.55
C PHE A 329 -16.71 -1.20 -1.39
N VAL A 330 -17.40 -1.22 -2.51
CA VAL A 330 -18.83 -1.47 -2.58
C VAL A 330 -19.05 -2.82 -3.27
N PRO A 331 -19.99 -3.69 -2.81
CA PRO A 331 -20.38 -4.87 -3.56
C PRO A 331 -20.69 -4.51 -5.03
N ARG A 332 -20.15 -5.29 -5.99
CA ARG A 332 -20.27 -4.98 -7.42
C ARG A 332 -21.71 -4.84 -7.87
N GLU A 333 -22.62 -5.62 -7.33
CA GLU A 333 -24.06 -5.56 -7.61
C GLU A 333 -24.71 -4.22 -7.29
N ASN A 334 -24.13 -3.44 -6.34
CA ASN A 334 -24.63 -2.14 -5.91
C ASN A 334 -23.76 -0.98 -6.44
N ALA A 335 -22.71 -1.27 -7.20
CA ALA A 335 -21.68 -0.29 -7.49
C ALA A 335 -22.14 0.82 -8.43
N LEU A 336 -22.94 0.50 -9.43
CA LEU A 336 -23.49 1.52 -10.33
C LEU A 336 -24.33 2.54 -9.57
N GLU A 337 -25.25 2.07 -8.71
CA GLU A 337 -26.09 2.95 -7.90
C GLU A 337 -25.26 3.80 -6.92
N ALA A 338 -24.22 3.21 -6.33
CA ALA A 338 -23.28 3.93 -5.46
C ALA A 338 -22.51 5.03 -6.20
N ILE A 339 -22.06 4.77 -7.43
CA ILE A 339 -21.38 5.74 -8.29
C ILE A 339 -22.33 6.89 -8.63
N LEU A 340 -23.57 6.59 -9.00
CA LEU A 340 -24.58 7.61 -9.31
C LEU A 340 -24.95 8.44 -8.09
N ALA A 341 -25.05 7.85 -6.91
CA ALA A 341 -25.30 8.56 -5.66
C ALA A 341 -24.14 9.52 -5.30
N LEU A 342 -22.89 9.15 -5.62
CA LEU A 342 -21.73 10.03 -5.46
C LEU A 342 -21.71 11.15 -6.52
N GLU A 343 -22.14 10.86 -7.73
CA GLU A 343 -22.26 11.88 -8.78
C GLU A 343 -23.23 12.98 -8.39
N GLU A 344 -24.32 12.67 -7.67
CA GLU A 344 -25.23 13.68 -7.10
C GLU A 344 -24.55 14.61 -6.08
N LYS A 345 -23.41 14.20 -5.49
CA LYS A 345 -22.60 14.99 -4.55
C LYS A 345 -21.43 15.70 -5.21
N ARG A 346 -21.33 15.69 -6.54
CA ARG A 346 -20.20 16.23 -7.30
C ARG A 346 -19.81 17.67 -6.94
N GLU A 347 -20.78 18.54 -6.67
CA GLU A 347 -20.51 19.92 -6.32
C GLU A 347 -19.80 20.08 -4.97
N GLN A 348 -19.99 19.10 -4.05
CA GLN A 348 -19.30 19.05 -2.77
C GLN A 348 -17.94 18.37 -2.90
N ILE A 349 -17.82 17.36 -3.77
CA ILE A 349 -16.62 16.53 -3.99
C ILE A 349 -15.57 17.30 -4.80
N PHE A 350 -15.96 17.87 -5.93
CA PHE A 350 -15.06 18.47 -6.92
C PHE A 350 -14.09 19.52 -6.38
N PRO A 351 -14.48 20.46 -5.47
CA PRO A 351 -13.56 21.48 -4.99
C PRO A 351 -12.29 20.93 -4.33
N GLN A 352 -12.37 19.77 -3.67
CA GLN A 352 -11.25 19.14 -2.96
C GLN A 352 -10.61 18.00 -3.78
N LEU A 353 -11.25 17.58 -4.87
CA LEU A 353 -10.82 16.43 -5.66
C LEU A 353 -9.64 16.78 -6.58
N MET A 354 -8.72 15.83 -6.73
CA MET A 354 -7.78 15.77 -7.84
C MET A 354 -8.30 14.82 -8.92
N ILE A 355 -8.69 13.60 -8.52
CA ILE A 355 -9.30 12.59 -9.40
C ILE A 355 -9.96 11.49 -8.55
N THR A 356 -11.01 10.86 -9.07
CA THR A 356 -11.57 9.59 -8.59
C THR A 356 -11.16 8.47 -9.56
N GLU A 357 -10.73 7.33 -9.03
CA GLU A 357 -10.48 6.11 -9.79
C GLU A 357 -11.46 5.02 -9.35
N ILE A 358 -12.12 4.36 -10.31
CA ILE A 358 -13.08 3.28 -10.06
C ILE A 358 -12.50 2.00 -10.66
N ARG A 359 -12.40 0.94 -9.83
CA ARG A 359 -11.78 -0.34 -10.20
C ARG A 359 -12.57 -1.52 -9.69
N THR A 360 -12.47 -2.66 -10.38
CA THR A 360 -13.06 -3.92 -9.94
C THR A 360 -12.04 -4.81 -9.24
N ILE A 361 -12.50 -5.54 -8.22
CA ILE A 361 -11.69 -6.53 -7.49
C ILE A 361 -12.55 -7.78 -7.27
N ALA A 362 -12.01 -8.94 -7.63
CA ALA A 362 -12.66 -10.22 -7.38
C ALA A 362 -12.74 -10.55 -5.87
N ALA A 363 -13.77 -11.31 -5.51
CA ALA A 363 -13.97 -11.83 -4.17
C ALA A 363 -12.79 -12.69 -3.70
N ASP A 364 -12.59 -12.71 -2.39
CA ASP A 364 -11.60 -13.56 -1.73
C ASP A 364 -12.13 -14.17 -0.41
N ASN A 365 -11.30 -14.97 0.27
CA ASN A 365 -11.63 -15.59 1.56
C ASN A 365 -10.82 -14.99 2.74
N LEU A 366 -10.07 -13.91 2.52
CA LEU A 366 -9.21 -13.31 3.53
C LEU A 366 -10.04 -12.52 4.55
N TRP A 367 -9.98 -12.90 5.84
CA TRP A 367 -10.90 -12.44 6.87
C TRP A 367 -11.05 -10.93 6.97
N MET A 368 -9.94 -10.19 6.88
CA MET A 368 -9.93 -8.74 7.00
C MET A 368 -9.86 -8.03 5.64
N SER A 369 -10.11 -8.76 4.54
CA SER A 369 -10.22 -8.15 3.21
C SER A 369 -11.53 -7.38 3.06
N PRO A 370 -11.52 -6.18 2.48
CA PRO A 370 -12.75 -5.50 2.05
C PRO A 370 -13.57 -6.30 1.04
N CYS A 371 -12.94 -7.24 0.31
CA CYS A 371 -13.58 -8.09 -0.71
C CYS A 371 -13.90 -9.50 -0.19
N TYR A 372 -13.94 -9.70 1.15
CA TYR A 372 -14.26 -11.01 1.73
C TYR A 372 -15.61 -11.52 1.21
N GLN A 373 -15.58 -12.65 0.47
CA GLN A 373 -16.72 -13.35 -0.14
C GLN A 373 -17.64 -12.45 -1.01
N THR A 374 -17.08 -11.37 -1.58
CA THR A 374 -17.88 -10.40 -2.34
C THR A 374 -17.01 -9.78 -3.43
N ASP A 375 -17.43 -9.90 -4.70
CA ASP A 375 -16.86 -9.09 -5.78
C ASP A 375 -17.15 -7.63 -5.51
N CYS A 376 -16.13 -6.78 -5.62
CA CYS A 376 -16.25 -5.37 -5.26
C CYS A 376 -15.87 -4.45 -6.40
N VAL A 377 -16.40 -3.24 -6.32
CA VAL A 377 -15.87 -2.05 -6.98
C VAL A 377 -15.26 -1.14 -5.92
N ALA A 378 -14.00 -0.79 -6.08
CA ALA A 378 -13.34 0.21 -5.28
C ALA A 378 -13.53 1.59 -5.91
N ILE A 379 -13.99 2.56 -5.12
CA ILE A 379 -14.12 3.96 -5.48
C ILE A 379 -13.06 4.71 -4.70
N HIS A 380 -11.98 5.06 -5.39
CA HIS A 380 -10.80 5.70 -4.85
C HIS A 380 -10.80 7.19 -5.14
N PHE A 381 -10.54 8.00 -4.13
CA PHE A 381 -10.41 9.45 -4.25
C PHE A 381 -8.98 9.87 -3.95
N THR A 382 -8.39 10.59 -4.87
CA THR A 382 -7.16 11.38 -4.65
C THR A 382 -7.58 12.83 -4.44
N TRP A 383 -7.29 13.35 -3.25
CA TRP A 383 -7.66 14.69 -2.82
C TRP A 383 -6.48 15.64 -2.84
N LYS A 384 -6.78 16.94 -2.98
CA LYS A 384 -5.85 18.01 -2.61
C LYS A 384 -5.48 17.87 -1.13
N GLN A 385 -4.32 18.33 -0.73
CA GLN A 385 -3.83 18.19 0.66
C GLN A 385 -4.50 19.19 1.63
N ASN A 386 -5.79 19.43 1.46
CA ASN A 386 -6.63 20.26 2.33
C ASN A 386 -7.24 19.38 3.43
N VAL A 387 -6.46 19.13 4.49
CA VAL A 387 -6.77 18.10 5.51
C VAL A 387 -8.11 18.34 6.19
N GLU A 388 -8.41 19.59 6.57
CA GLU A 388 -9.65 19.93 7.30
C GLU A 388 -10.88 19.80 6.40
N GLU A 389 -10.81 20.30 5.18
CA GLU A 389 -11.90 20.26 4.21
C GLU A 389 -12.21 18.83 3.78
N VAL A 390 -11.17 18.02 3.53
CA VAL A 390 -11.33 16.59 3.21
C VAL A 390 -11.92 15.85 4.42
N ALA A 391 -11.44 16.13 5.63
CA ALA A 391 -11.99 15.51 6.85
C ALA A 391 -13.46 15.87 7.09
N ALA A 392 -13.91 17.04 6.68
CA ALA A 392 -15.32 17.46 6.74
C ALA A 392 -16.18 16.81 5.63
N LEU A 393 -15.58 16.49 4.48
CA LEU A 393 -16.26 15.86 3.34
C LEU A 393 -16.45 14.33 3.52
N LEU A 394 -15.50 13.65 4.15
CA LEU A 394 -15.55 12.19 4.31
C LEU A 394 -16.85 11.67 4.93
N PRO A 395 -17.43 12.25 6.01
CA PRO A 395 -18.70 11.79 6.55
C PRO A 395 -19.86 11.87 5.56
N ILE A 396 -19.84 12.81 4.63
CA ILE A 396 -20.87 12.96 3.59
C ILE A 396 -20.78 11.80 2.59
N ILE A 397 -19.56 11.48 2.15
CA ILE A 397 -19.27 10.36 1.26
C ILE A 397 -19.65 9.03 1.94
N GLU A 398 -19.22 8.84 3.19
CA GLU A 398 -19.48 7.63 3.96
C GLU A 398 -20.98 7.41 4.21
N ALA A 399 -21.72 8.47 4.55
CA ALA A 399 -23.16 8.41 4.69
C ALA A 399 -23.87 8.08 3.36
N THR A 400 -23.37 8.62 2.23
CA THR A 400 -23.88 8.29 0.89
C THR A 400 -23.64 6.81 0.57
N LEU A 401 -22.47 6.27 0.95
CA LEU A 401 -22.08 4.89 0.67
C LEU A 401 -22.56 3.86 1.72
N GLU A 402 -23.09 4.30 2.85
CA GLU A 402 -23.51 3.40 3.95
C GLU A 402 -24.56 2.39 3.50
N HIS A 403 -25.56 2.84 2.74
CA HIS A 403 -26.64 2.01 2.22
C HIS A 403 -26.12 0.87 1.34
N PHE A 404 -25.05 1.11 0.60
CA PHE A 404 -24.37 0.14 -0.27
C PHE A 404 -23.38 -0.77 0.46
N LYS A 405 -23.35 -0.77 1.79
CA LYS A 405 -22.49 -1.59 2.64
C LYS A 405 -21.00 -1.41 2.36
N ALA A 406 -20.58 -0.20 2.03
CA ALA A 406 -19.19 0.12 1.74
C ALA A 406 -18.25 -0.24 2.90
N ARG A 407 -17.02 -0.65 2.56
CA ARG A 407 -15.90 -0.89 3.49
C ARG A 407 -14.74 0.01 3.10
N PRO A 408 -14.10 0.74 4.03
CA PRO A 408 -12.95 1.57 3.70
C PRO A 408 -11.69 0.73 3.49
N HIS A 409 -10.73 1.25 2.73
CA HIS A 409 -9.39 0.68 2.61
C HIS A 409 -8.59 0.96 3.89
N TRP A 410 -8.02 -0.08 4.51
CA TRP A 410 -7.33 0.00 5.80
C TRP A 410 -6.18 1.00 5.88
N GLY A 411 -5.46 1.21 4.79
CA GLY A 411 -4.32 2.12 4.73
C GLY A 411 -4.65 3.55 4.32
N LYS A 412 -5.93 3.90 4.09
CA LYS A 412 -6.36 5.22 3.62
C LYS A 412 -7.17 5.97 4.67
N ILE A 413 -7.53 7.22 4.38
CA ILE A 413 -8.28 8.05 5.33
C ILE A 413 -9.76 7.70 5.26
N PHE A 414 -10.36 7.50 6.42
CA PHE A 414 -11.80 7.34 6.59
C PHE A 414 -12.23 7.87 7.97
N LYS A 415 -13.51 8.10 8.16
CA LYS A 415 -14.14 8.58 9.39
C LYS A 415 -15.28 7.69 9.87
N MET A 416 -15.48 6.54 9.20
CA MET A 416 -16.56 5.59 9.52
C MET A 416 -16.57 5.26 11.01
N GLU A 417 -17.76 5.30 11.61
CA GLU A 417 -17.94 4.95 13.02
C GLU A 417 -17.40 3.55 13.31
N PRO A 418 -16.59 3.36 14.37
CA PRO A 418 -15.94 2.08 14.65
C PRO A 418 -16.92 0.92 14.82
N SER A 419 -18.08 1.15 15.41
CA SER A 419 -19.12 0.13 15.56
C SER A 419 -19.68 -0.33 14.22
N LEU A 420 -19.91 0.61 13.29
CA LEU A 420 -20.33 0.33 11.93
C LEU A 420 -19.25 -0.42 11.17
N LEU A 421 -17.99 0.06 11.23
CA LEU A 421 -16.84 -0.59 10.59
C LEU A 421 -16.72 -2.05 11.06
N LYS A 422 -16.71 -2.29 12.37
CA LYS A 422 -16.63 -3.63 12.96
C LYS A 422 -17.76 -4.55 12.47
N SER A 423 -18.97 -4.04 12.34
CA SER A 423 -20.12 -4.80 11.83
C SER A 423 -19.99 -5.28 10.38
N ARG A 424 -19.11 -4.65 9.59
CA ARG A 424 -18.85 -5.01 8.18
C ARG A 424 -17.93 -6.23 8.02
N TYR A 425 -17.22 -6.66 9.08
CA TYR A 425 -16.24 -7.75 9.02
C TYR A 425 -16.72 -8.95 9.84
N LYS A 426 -17.32 -9.93 9.15
CA LYS A 426 -17.95 -11.12 9.75
C LYS A 426 -17.01 -11.92 10.65
N LEU A 427 -15.73 -12.04 10.26
CA LEU A 427 -14.70 -12.83 10.96
C LEU A 427 -13.80 -11.97 11.88
N LEU A 428 -14.25 -10.77 12.24
CA LEU A 428 -13.52 -9.92 13.19
C LEU A 428 -13.33 -10.57 14.57
N PRO A 429 -14.32 -11.27 15.17
CA PRO A 429 -14.11 -11.95 16.44
C PRO A 429 -13.01 -13.03 16.37
N GLU A 430 -12.95 -13.79 15.28
CA GLU A 430 -11.93 -14.79 15.01
C GLU A 430 -10.55 -14.14 14.82
N PHE A 431 -10.48 -13.00 14.12
CA PHE A 431 -9.25 -12.23 13.96
C PHE A 431 -8.73 -11.70 15.30
N ILE A 432 -9.61 -11.20 16.18
CA ILE A 432 -9.25 -10.81 17.55
C ILE A 432 -8.72 -12.03 18.33
N GLY A 433 -9.27 -13.21 18.10
CA GLY A 433 -8.76 -14.48 18.64
C GLY A 433 -7.31 -14.76 18.20
N LEU A 434 -6.98 -14.51 16.92
CA LEU A 434 -5.60 -14.62 16.42
C LEU A 434 -4.67 -13.56 17.04
N MET A 435 -5.14 -12.33 17.21
CA MET A 435 -4.37 -11.28 17.91
C MET A 435 -3.96 -11.75 19.31
N ARG A 436 -4.91 -12.26 20.09
CA ARG A 436 -4.63 -12.79 21.45
C ARG A 436 -3.68 -13.98 21.45
N LYS A 437 -3.78 -14.85 20.44
CA LYS A 437 -2.93 -16.04 20.28
C LYS A 437 -1.48 -15.68 19.94
N TYR A 438 -1.26 -14.76 18.99
CA TYR A 438 0.07 -14.46 18.47
C TYR A 438 0.72 -13.21 19.10
N ASP A 439 -0.07 -12.36 19.72
CA ASP A 439 0.38 -11.19 20.50
C ASP A 439 -0.35 -11.09 21.84
N PRO A 440 -0.13 -12.06 22.75
CA PRO A 440 -0.87 -12.14 24.02
C PRO A 440 -0.62 -10.93 24.95
N GLU A 441 0.51 -10.23 24.80
CA GLU A 441 0.86 -9.04 25.57
C GLU A 441 0.44 -7.73 24.89
N GLY A 442 -0.15 -7.78 23.69
CA GLY A 442 -0.60 -6.61 22.95
C GLY A 442 0.52 -5.69 22.43
N LYS A 443 1.71 -6.25 22.19
CA LYS A 443 2.90 -5.48 21.77
C LYS A 443 2.73 -4.76 20.43
N PHE A 444 1.88 -5.28 19.54
CA PHE A 444 1.61 -4.72 18.22
C PHE A 444 0.34 -3.86 18.17
N GLN A 445 -0.33 -3.67 19.30
CA GLN A 445 -1.49 -2.79 19.39
C GLN A 445 -1.07 -1.32 19.32
N ASN A 446 -1.96 -0.51 18.78
CA ASN A 446 -1.83 0.94 18.71
C ASN A 446 -3.23 1.57 18.69
N ASP A 447 -3.31 2.89 18.72
CA ASP A 447 -4.60 3.61 18.76
C ASP A 447 -5.50 3.26 17.57
N TYR A 448 -4.92 3.02 16.38
CA TYR A 448 -5.69 2.62 15.20
C TYR A 448 -6.40 1.27 15.40
N LEU A 449 -5.67 0.25 15.86
CA LEU A 449 -6.24 -1.07 16.11
C LEU A 449 -7.22 -1.07 17.27
N ASN A 450 -6.90 -0.34 18.35
CA ASN A 450 -7.77 -0.21 19.51
C ASN A 450 -9.11 0.43 19.15
N LEU A 451 -9.10 1.42 18.27
CA LEU A 451 -10.32 2.10 17.81
C LEU A 451 -11.13 1.22 16.85
N ASN A 452 -10.49 0.67 15.83
CA ASN A 452 -11.15 0.10 14.66
C ASN A 452 -11.34 -1.42 14.73
N ILE A 453 -10.60 -2.13 15.57
CA ILE A 453 -10.59 -3.61 15.62
C ILE A 453 -11.00 -4.12 17.01
N VAL A 454 -10.36 -3.67 18.07
CA VAL A 454 -10.61 -4.09 19.46
C VAL A 454 -11.76 -3.28 20.05
#